data_bf81752ac64bfa2610b9448ba11d45ed
#
_entry.id   bf81752ac64bfa2610b9448ba11d45ed
#
_cell.length_a   1.000
_cell.length_b   1.000
_cell.length_c   1.000
_cell.angle_alpha   90.00
_cell.angle_beta   90.00
_cell.angle_gamma   90.00
#
_symmetry.space_group_name_H-M   'P 1'
#
loop_
_entity.id
_entity.type
_entity.pdbx_description
1 polymer ?
#
loop_
_entity_poly.entity_id
_entity_poly.type
_entity_poly.pdbx_seq_one_letter_code
_entity_poly.pdbx_strand_id
1 'polypeptide(L)'
;AKNLTTALKGDSKVQGDWGEMQLEMLLEKAGLVRGTHFEAQTSFKDNNGQEKRPDFVIHLPDEKHLIVDSKVSLKAYEKFYNAENEELRSRHLKEHVDSIRQHLRDLSGKNYPQPHQLNSPDYLLMFVPIEPAFAVALQHDNRLFTDALEKNVVIVTSSTLLATMR
;
A
#
# COMPACT_ATOMS: atom_id res chain seq x y z
N ALA A 1 -2.57 -9.95 -19.64
CA ALA A 1 -2.46 -9.48 -18.27
C ALA A 1 -1.20 -9.99 -17.62
N LYS A 2 -0.57 -9.15 -16.84
CA LYS A 2 0.63 -9.54 -16.09
C LYS A 2 0.22 -10.47 -14.96
N ASN A 3 0.89 -11.58 -14.83
CA ASN A 3 0.67 -12.50 -13.73
C ASN A 3 1.64 -12.18 -12.58
N LEU A 4 1.44 -12.84 -11.46
CA LEU A 4 2.25 -12.61 -10.26
C LEU A 4 3.74 -12.85 -10.51
N THR A 5 4.08 -13.91 -11.24
CA THR A 5 5.48 -14.25 -11.52
C THR A 5 6.17 -13.12 -12.29
N THR A 6 5.50 -12.57 -13.30
CA THR A 6 6.03 -11.46 -14.10
C THR A 6 6.21 -10.22 -13.24
N ALA A 7 5.22 -9.92 -12.39
CA ALA A 7 5.29 -8.75 -11.52
C ALA A 7 6.44 -8.86 -10.51
N LEU A 8 6.63 -10.03 -9.91
CA LEU A 8 7.70 -10.23 -8.92
C LEU A 8 9.09 -10.12 -9.54
N LYS A 9 9.24 -10.46 -10.81
CA LYS A 9 10.52 -10.37 -11.51
C LYS A 9 10.76 -9.00 -12.14
N GLY A 10 9.77 -8.13 -12.13
CA GLY A 10 9.89 -6.81 -12.71
C GLY A 10 10.65 -5.85 -11.81
N ASP A 11 10.95 -4.66 -12.36
CA ASP A 11 11.54 -3.59 -11.57
C ASP A 11 10.49 -2.93 -10.66
N SER A 12 10.90 -1.91 -9.92
CA SER A 12 10.01 -1.24 -8.97
C SER A 12 8.81 -0.60 -9.65
N LYS A 13 8.98 -0.08 -10.87
CA LYS A 13 7.86 0.51 -11.60
C LYS A 13 6.85 -0.56 -12.01
N VAL A 14 7.34 -1.69 -12.54
CA VAL A 14 6.46 -2.79 -12.93
C VAL A 14 5.67 -3.31 -11.74
N GLN A 15 6.34 -3.48 -10.59
CA GLN A 15 5.68 -3.93 -9.37
C GLN A 15 4.65 -2.92 -8.88
N GLY A 16 4.98 -1.62 -8.95
CA GLY A 16 4.07 -0.55 -8.56
C GLY A 16 2.83 -0.51 -9.45
N ASP A 17 3.03 -0.60 -10.76
CA ASP A 17 1.92 -0.60 -11.72
C ASP A 17 1.00 -1.81 -11.51
N TRP A 18 1.59 -2.96 -11.25
CA TRP A 18 0.81 -4.17 -10.97
C TRP A 18 0.01 -4.02 -9.67
N GLY A 19 0.62 -3.48 -8.63
CA GLY A 19 -0.06 -3.24 -7.36
C GLY A 19 -1.24 -2.29 -7.50
N GLU A 20 -1.06 -1.21 -8.25
CA GLU A 20 -2.13 -0.27 -8.53
C GLU A 20 -3.27 -0.91 -9.31
N MET A 21 -2.93 -1.75 -10.29
CA MET A 21 -3.94 -2.48 -11.06
C MET A 21 -4.74 -3.42 -10.17
N GLN A 22 -4.06 -4.15 -9.27
CA GLN A 22 -4.73 -5.05 -8.34
C GLN A 22 -5.69 -4.28 -7.43
N LEU A 23 -5.25 -3.12 -6.94
CA LEU A 23 -6.08 -2.30 -6.07
C LEU A 23 -7.32 -1.79 -6.81
N GLU A 24 -7.16 -1.30 -8.03
CA GLU A 24 -8.29 -0.83 -8.82
C GLU A 24 -9.30 -1.95 -9.07
N MET A 25 -8.81 -3.12 -9.46
CA MET A 25 -9.67 -4.28 -9.68
C MET A 25 -10.43 -4.66 -8.42
N LEU A 26 -9.77 -4.57 -7.27
CA LEU A 26 -10.37 -4.89 -5.98
C LEU A 26 -11.50 -3.91 -5.65
N LEU A 27 -11.26 -2.62 -5.84
CA LEU A 27 -12.28 -1.59 -5.59
C LEU A 27 -13.49 -1.79 -6.49
N GLU A 28 -13.26 -2.09 -7.78
CA GLU A 28 -14.35 -2.36 -8.72
C GLU A 28 -15.15 -3.60 -8.33
N LYS A 29 -14.47 -4.66 -7.90
CA LYS A 29 -15.15 -5.88 -7.43
C LYS A 29 -15.97 -5.63 -6.18
N ALA A 30 -15.58 -4.65 -5.37
CA ALA A 30 -16.35 -4.26 -4.19
C ALA A 30 -17.57 -3.40 -4.54
N GLY A 31 -17.79 -3.13 -5.82
CA GLY A 31 -18.93 -2.35 -6.30
C GLY A 31 -18.66 -0.86 -6.41
N LEU A 32 -17.42 -0.42 -6.27
CA LEU A 32 -17.09 0.99 -6.39
C LEU A 32 -16.85 1.36 -7.84
N VAL A 33 -17.23 2.58 -8.21
CA VAL A 33 -17.13 3.08 -9.59
C VAL A 33 -16.07 4.18 -9.63
N ARG A 34 -15.11 4.01 -10.55
CA ARG A 34 -14.09 5.02 -10.76
C ARG A 34 -14.72 6.34 -11.19
N GLY A 35 -14.21 7.43 -10.64
CA GLY A 35 -14.76 8.75 -10.90
C GLY A 35 -15.90 9.15 -9.98
N THR A 36 -16.64 8.17 -9.45
CA THR A 36 -17.73 8.41 -8.52
C THR A 36 -17.33 8.09 -7.09
N HIS A 37 -16.76 6.91 -6.86
CA HIS A 37 -16.43 6.43 -5.52
C HIS A 37 -14.93 6.49 -5.23
N PHE A 38 -14.11 6.47 -6.26
CA PHE A 38 -12.67 6.60 -6.07
C PHE A 38 -12.02 7.23 -7.29
N GLU A 39 -10.83 7.79 -7.08
CA GLU A 39 -10.01 8.37 -8.13
C GLU A 39 -8.59 7.88 -7.97
N ALA A 40 -7.90 7.71 -9.11
CA ALA A 40 -6.52 7.27 -9.16
C ALA A 40 -5.60 8.45 -9.40
N GLN A 41 -4.48 8.49 -8.66
CA GLN A 41 -3.39 9.44 -8.89
C GLN A 41 -3.81 10.92 -8.93
N THR A 42 -4.73 11.30 -8.04
CA THR A 42 -5.18 12.69 -7.92
C THR A 42 -4.09 13.53 -7.27
N SER A 43 -3.71 14.63 -7.93
CA SER A 43 -2.73 15.56 -7.36
C SER A 43 -3.41 16.61 -6.52
N PHE A 44 -2.77 16.99 -5.40
CA PHE A 44 -3.17 18.15 -4.61
C PHE A 44 -1.95 18.72 -3.89
N LYS A 45 -2.07 19.95 -3.42
CA LYS A 45 -0.97 20.62 -2.72
C LYS A 45 -1.14 20.51 -1.22
N ASP A 46 -0.03 20.26 -0.52
CA ASP A 46 -0.03 20.24 0.94
C ASP A 46 0.06 21.68 1.49
N ASN A 47 0.17 21.81 2.81
CA ASN A 47 0.25 23.12 3.48
C ASN A 47 1.49 23.93 3.09
N ASN A 48 2.51 23.26 2.57
CA ASN A 48 3.75 23.90 2.13
C ASN A 48 3.75 24.20 0.64
N GLY A 49 2.63 23.96 -0.05
CA GLY A 49 2.52 24.16 -1.48
C GLY A 49 3.14 23.07 -2.32
N GLN A 50 3.63 21.99 -1.72
CA GLN A 50 4.20 20.86 -2.44
C GLN A 50 3.11 19.97 -2.98
N GLU A 51 3.31 19.51 -4.20
CA GLU A 51 2.37 18.59 -4.83
C GLU A 51 2.49 17.20 -4.21
N LYS A 52 1.35 16.62 -3.83
CA LYS A 52 1.23 15.27 -3.32
C LYS A 52 0.32 14.48 -4.24
N ARG A 53 0.70 13.24 -4.49
CA ARG A 53 -0.02 12.42 -5.46
C ARG A 53 -0.20 11.01 -4.92
N PRO A 54 -1.25 10.78 -4.13
CA PRO A 54 -1.55 9.43 -3.65
C PRO A 54 -1.96 8.54 -4.82
N ASP A 55 -1.78 7.22 -4.66
CA ASP A 55 -2.19 6.30 -5.71
C ASP A 55 -3.70 6.30 -5.90
N PHE A 56 -4.46 6.32 -4.80
CA PHE A 56 -5.92 6.33 -4.85
C PHE A 56 -6.49 7.20 -3.74
N VAL A 57 -7.61 7.83 -4.06
CA VAL A 57 -8.44 8.55 -3.08
C VAL A 57 -9.83 7.94 -3.16
N ILE A 58 -10.33 7.41 -2.04
CA ILE A 58 -11.66 6.82 -1.95
C ILE A 58 -12.58 7.83 -1.27
N HIS A 59 -13.73 8.08 -1.89
CA HIS A 59 -14.72 9.00 -1.35
C HIS A 59 -15.64 8.29 -0.37
N LEU A 60 -15.67 8.77 0.86
CA LEU A 60 -16.49 8.25 1.94
C LEU A 60 -17.69 9.16 2.17
N PRO A 61 -18.74 8.67 2.89
CA PRO A 61 -19.83 9.54 3.30
C PRO A 61 -19.36 10.75 4.11
N ASP A 62 -20.17 11.79 4.15
CA ASP A 62 -19.92 13.04 4.88
C ASP A 62 -18.71 13.82 4.34
N GLU A 63 -18.48 13.72 3.03
CA GLU A 63 -17.40 14.42 2.34
C GLU A 63 -16.01 14.07 2.85
N LYS A 64 -15.86 12.89 3.45
CA LYS A 64 -14.57 12.39 3.88
C LYS A 64 -13.89 11.61 2.76
N HIS A 65 -12.56 11.53 2.86
CA HIS A 65 -11.75 10.84 1.86
C HIS A 65 -10.77 9.90 2.55
N LEU A 66 -10.51 8.77 1.93
CA LEU A 66 -9.55 7.79 2.42
C LEU A 66 -8.44 7.67 1.38
N ILE A 67 -7.21 7.88 1.83
CA ILE A 67 -6.06 7.84 0.95
C ILE A 67 -5.42 6.46 1.01
N VAL A 68 -5.16 5.86 -0.15
CA VAL A 68 -4.54 4.53 -0.24
C VAL A 68 -3.28 4.64 -1.08
N ASP A 69 -2.18 4.11 -0.57
CA ASP A 69 -0.91 4.03 -1.30
C ASP A 69 -0.56 2.56 -1.49
N SER A 70 -0.17 2.18 -2.71
CA SER A 70 0.09 0.78 -3.06
C SER A 70 1.54 0.52 -3.50
N LYS A 71 2.45 1.45 -3.28
CA LYS A 71 3.81 1.37 -3.83
C LYS A 71 4.79 0.60 -2.96
N VAL A 72 4.45 -0.61 -2.59
CA VAL A 72 5.33 -1.48 -1.82
C VAL A 72 6.20 -2.31 -2.76
N SER A 73 7.52 -2.30 -2.52
CA SER A 73 8.44 -3.13 -3.30
C SER A 73 8.32 -4.59 -2.87
N LEU A 74 8.28 -5.48 -3.85
CA LEU A 74 8.17 -6.93 -3.64
C LEU A 74 9.46 -7.68 -4.04
N LYS A 75 10.53 -6.95 -4.35
CA LYS A 75 11.79 -7.56 -4.80
C LYS A 75 12.39 -8.50 -3.76
N ALA A 76 12.45 -8.06 -2.51
CA ALA A 76 12.99 -8.88 -1.45
C ALA A 76 12.09 -10.07 -1.15
N TYR A 77 10.77 -9.90 -1.27
CA TYR A 77 9.84 -11.01 -1.10
C TYR A 77 10.05 -12.08 -2.18
N GLU A 78 10.24 -11.67 -3.43
CA GLU A 78 10.53 -12.61 -4.52
C GLU A 78 11.79 -13.40 -4.24
N LYS A 79 12.86 -12.75 -3.79
CA LYS A 79 14.11 -13.41 -3.43
C LYS A 79 13.93 -14.36 -2.25
N PHE A 80 13.15 -13.96 -1.25
CA PHE A 80 12.81 -14.81 -0.12
C PHE A 80 12.08 -16.08 -0.58
N TYR A 81 11.09 -15.90 -1.45
CA TYR A 81 10.28 -17.00 -1.95
C TYR A 81 11.12 -18.03 -2.72
N ASN A 82 12.13 -17.55 -3.47
CA ASN A 82 12.99 -18.41 -4.29
C ASN A 82 14.32 -18.77 -3.64
N ALA A 83 14.51 -18.48 -2.36
CA ALA A 83 15.78 -18.74 -1.69
C ALA A 83 16.08 -20.23 -1.60
N GLU A 84 17.33 -20.60 -1.90
CA GLU A 84 17.75 -21.99 -1.97
C GLU A 84 18.13 -22.58 -0.61
N ASN A 85 18.41 -21.75 0.38
CA ASN A 85 18.78 -22.23 1.71
C ASN A 85 18.27 -21.26 2.78
N GLU A 86 18.36 -21.71 4.05
CA GLU A 86 17.81 -20.95 5.17
C GLU A 86 18.57 -19.64 5.43
N GLU A 87 19.85 -19.61 5.17
CA GLU A 87 20.65 -18.39 5.37
C GLU A 87 20.17 -17.28 4.42
N LEU A 88 20.02 -17.61 3.14
CA LEU A 88 19.52 -16.66 2.14
C LEU A 88 18.07 -16.29 2.41
N ARG A 89 17.27 -17.26 2.80
CA ARG A 89 15.86 -17.06 3.12
C ARG A 89 15.71 -16.05 4.26
N SER A 90 16.48 -16.21 5.33
CA SER A 90 16.45 -15.28 6.48
C SER A 90 16.90 -13.89 6.08
N ARG A 91 17.94 -13.80 5.26
CA ARG A 91 18.46 -12.51 4.80
C ARG A 91 17.42 -11.75 3.99
N HIS A 92 16.79 -12.43 3.04
CA HIS A 92 15.81 -11.79 2.16
C HIS A 92 14.51 -11.47 2.90
N LEU A 93 14.15 -12.25 3.91
CA LEU A 93 13.01 -11.92 4.75
C LEU A 93 13.26 -10.63 5.52
N LYS A 94 14.46 -10.48 6.08
CA LYS A 94 14.82 -9.24 6.77
C LYS A 94 14.77 -8.04 5.80
N GLU A 95 15.31 -8.20 4.60
CA GLU A 95 15.26 -7.17 3.58
C GLU A 95 13.83 -6.79 3.22
N HIS A 96 12.95 -7.79 3.15
CA HIS A 96 11.54 -7.57 2.85
C HIS A 96 10.86 -6.74 3.94
N VAL A 97 11.08 -7.09 5.20
CA VAL A 97 10.53 -6.33 6.32
C VAL A 97 11.10 -4.92 6.35
N ASP A 98 12.40 -4.78 6.13
CA ASP A 98 13.05 -3.45 6.07
C ASP A 98 12.46 -2.59 4.95
N SER A 99 12.14 -3.21 3.81
CA SER A 99 11.51 -2.52 2.68
C SER A 99 10.12 -2.00 3.05
N ILE A 100 9.32 -2.81 3.73
CA ILE A 100 8.00 -2.38 4.20
C ILE A 100 8.13 -1.23 5.20
N ARG A 101 9.06 -1.34 6.13
CA ARG A 101 9.29 -0.29 7.11
C ARG A 101 9.80 1.01 6.49
N GLN A 102 10.64 0.90 5.45
CA GLN A 102 11.09 2.10 4.73
C GLN A 102 9.92 2.79 4.05
N HIS A 103 9.06 2.03 3.40
CA HIS A 103 7.87 2.58 2.76
C HIS A 103 6.94 3.23 3.78
N LEU A 104 6.80 2.61 4.95
CA LEU A 104 6.03 3.17 6.05
C LEU A 104 6.60 4.52 6.50
N ARG A 105 7.91 4.63 6.64
CA ARG A 105 8.55 5.89 7.00
C ARG A 105 8.31 6.96 5.92
N ASP A 106 8.42 6.58 4.67
CA ASP A 106 8.19 7.50 3.56
C ASP A 106 6.76 8.01 3.55
N LEU A 107 5.80 7.13 3.78
CA LEU A 107 4.38 7.51 3.84
C LEU A 107 4.08 8.41 5.04
N SER A 108 4.63 8.09 6.20
CA SER A 108 4.35 8.87 7.40
C SER A 108 4.95 10.27 7.33
N GLY A 109 5.94 10.49 6.46
CA GLY A 109 6.52 11.80 6.22
C GLY A 109 5.74 12.66 5.23
N LYS A 110 4.76 12.09 4.54
CA LYS A 110 3.94 12.82 3.59
C LYS A 110 2.73 13.44 4.29
N ASN A 111 2.49 14.70 4.05
CA ASN A 111 1.34 15.40 4.65
C ASN A 111 0.17 15.41 3.67
N TYR A 112 -0.44 14.24 3.43
CA TYR A 112 -1.60 14.15 2.58
C TYR A 112 -2.84 14.86 3.13
N PRO A 113 -3.17 14.70 4.42
CA PRO A 113 -4.43 15.26 4.93
C PRO A 113 -4.44 16.76 4.86
N GLN A 114 -5.22 17.31 3.98
CA GLN A 114 -5.28 18.76 3.78
C GLN A 114 -6.72 19.24 3.83
N PRO A 115 -7.05 20.06 4.81
CA PRO A 115 -8.43 20.51 5.02
C PRO A 115 -9.01 21.31 3.86
N HIS A 116 -8.16 21.91 3.05
CA HIS A 116 -8.63 22.80 1.98
C HIS A 116 -9.17 22.08 0.76
N GLN A 117 -8.69 20.86 0.50
CA GLN A 117 -9.05 20.15 -0.71
C GLN A 117 -9.66 18.77 -0.42
N LEU A 118 -9.18 18.12 0.63
CA LEU A 118 -9.66 16.81 1.02
C LEU A 118 -9.98 16.82 2.50
N ASN A 119 -11.13 16.27 2.86
CA ASN A 119 -11.49 15.98 4.22
C ASN A 119 -10.94 14.59 4.55
N SER A 120 -9.62 14.50 4.69
CA SER A 120 -8.97 13.22 4.91
C SER A 120 -9.16 12.71 6.32
N PRO A 121 -9.38 11.41 6.51
CA PRO A 121 -9.33 10.83 7.84
C PRO A 121 -7.90 10.88 8.38
N ASP A 122 -7.75 10.59 9.66
CA ASP A 122 -6.46 10.64 10.33
C ASP A 122 -5.49 9.56 9.87
N TYR A 123 -5.97 8.55 9.13
CA TYR A 123 -5.15 7.41 8.71
C TYR A 123 -4.95 7.35 7.22
N LEU A 124 -3.76 6.90 6.83
CA LEU A 124 -3.47 6.50 5.46
C LEU A 124 -3.51 4.98 5.39
N LEU A 125 -3.96 4.44 4.27
CA LEU A 125 -3.90 3.00 4.04
C LEU A 125 -2.69 2.66 3.19
N MET A 126 -1.90 1.69 3.62
CA MET A 126 -0.79 1.16 2.85
C MET A 126 -1.20 -0.23 2.36
N PHE A 127 -1.40 -0.36 1.06
CA PHE A 127 -1.89 -1.59 0.46
C PHE A 127 -0.74 -2.51 0.07
N VAL A 128 -0.77 -3.75 0.58
CA VAL A 128 0.17 -4.80 0.18
C VAL A 128 -0.59 -5.80 -0.68
N PRO A 129 -0.29 -5.87 -1.98
CA PRO A 129 -1.13 -6.64 -2.92
C PRO A 129 -1.03 -8.16 -2.79
N ILE A 130 -0.06 -8.67 -2.06
CA ILE A 130 0.16 -10.10 -1.88
C ILE A 130 0.03 -10.44 -0.40
N GLU A 131 -1.03 -11.16 -0.03
CA GLU A 131 -1.27 -11.46 1.38
C GLU A 131 -0.14 -12.25 2.05
N PRO A 132 0.42 -13.31 1.45
CA PRO A 132 1.55 -14.01 2.08
C PRO A 132 2.75 -13.10 2.34
N ALA A 133 2.97 -12.08 1.52
CA ALA A 133 4.08 -11.16 1.72
C ALA A 133 3.93 -10.39 3.03
N PHE A 134 2.71 -9.97 3.38
CA PHE A 134 2.44 -9.32 4.64
C PHE A 134 2.48 -10.34 5.79
N ALA A 135 1.92 -11.52 5.59
CA ALA A 135 1.90 -12.55 6.62
C ALA A 135 3.31 -12.95 7.08
N VAL A 136 4.23 -13.19 6.16
CA VAL A 136 5.61 -13.55 6.55
C VAL A 136 6.34 -12.38 7.21
N ALA A 137 6.04 -11.15 6.79
CA ALA A 137 6.62 -9.98 7.42
C ALA A 137 6.16 -9.85 8.88
N LEU A 138 4.88 -10.07 9.15
CA LEU A 138 4.36 -10.05 10.52
C LEU A 138 4.93 -11.15 11.39
N GLN A 139 5.17 -12.33 10.82
CA GLN A 139 5.79 -13.41 11.57
C GLN A 139 7.22 -13.07 11.99
N HIS A 140 7.94 -12.39 11.13
CA HIS A 140 9.31 -11.98 11.41
C HIS A 140 9.36 -10.75 12.35
N ASP A 141 8.42 -9.84 12.18
CA ASP A 141 8.38 -8.58 12.93
C ASP A 141 6.95 -8.34 13.40
N ASN A 142 6.64 -8.84 14.58
CA ASN A 142 5.27 -8.81 15.11
C ASN A 142 4.79 -7.43 15.53
N ARG A 143 5.68 -6.42 15.50
CA ARG A 143 5.31 -5.05 15.81
C ARG A 143 5.03 -4.21 14.58
N LEU A 144 5.19 -4.79 13.40
CA LEU A 144 5.07 -4.04 12.15
C LEU A 144 3.73 -3.32 12.02
N PHE A 145 2.63 -4.03 12.27
CA PHE A 145 1.29 -3.47 12.15
C PHE A 145 1.02 -2.38 13.19
N THR A 146 1.39 -2.64 14.45
CA THR A 146 1.16 -1.67 15.53
C THR A 146 2.05 -0.45 15.40
N ASP A 147 3.29 -0.62 14.97
CA ASP A 147 4.19 0.51 14.73
C ASP A 147 3.64 1.40 13.61
N ALA A 148 3.03 0.79 12.58
CA ALA A 148 2.38 1.56 11.53
C ALA A 148 1.20 2.37 12.08
N LEU A 149 0.37 1.77 12.92
CA LEU A 149 -0.76 2.47 13.54
C LEU A 149 -0.30 3.68 14.35
N GLU A 150 0.82 3.58 15.05
CA GLU A 150 1.37 4.69 15.81
C GLU A 150 1.77 5.87 14.90
N LYS A 151 1.99 5.61 13.63
CA LYS A 151 2.29 6.63 12.61
C LYS A 151 1.07 6.99 11.78
N ASN A 152 -0.11 6.59 12.22
CA ASN A 152 -1.38 6.82 11.52
C ASN A 152 -1.43 6.17 10.13
N VAL A 153 -0.79 5.03 9.99
CA VAL A 153 -0.84 4.21 8.77
C VAL A 153 -1.43 2.85 9.11
N VAL A 154 -2.42 2.43 8.36
CA VAL A 154 -3.01 1.10 8.49
C VAL A 154 -2.55 0.26 7.31
N ILE A 155 -1.87 -0.84 7.59
CA ILE A 155 -1.43 -1.76 6.53
C ILE A 155 -2.61 -2.68 6.21
N VAL A 156 -2.99 -2.71 4.93
CA VAL A 156 -4.12 -3.54 4.48
C VAL A 156 -3.67 -4.44 3.34
N THR A 157 -4.32 -5.59 3.26
CA THR A 157 -4.20 -6.52 2.13
C THR A 157 -5.55 -6.57 1.41
N SER A 158 -5.65 -7.40 0.38
CA SER A 158 -6.91 -7.53 -0.37
C SER A 158 -8.08 -7.91 0.55
N SER A 159 -7.87 -8.90 1.42
CA SER A 159 -8.94 -9.36 2.32
C SER A 159 -9.38 -8.28 3.30
N THR A 160 -8.42 -7.62 3.93
CA THR A 160 -8.74 -6.61 4.96
C THR A 160 -9.35 -5.37 4.33
N LEU A 161 -8.90 -4.99 3.15
CA LEU A 161 -9.48 -3.85 2.45
C LEU A 161 -10.93 -4.13 2.06
N LEU A 162 -11.22 -5.31 1.50
CA LEU A 162 -12.59 -5.68 1.16
C LEU A 162 -13.51 -5.68 2.38
N ALA A 163 -13.01 -6.14 3.52
CA ALA A 163 -13.79 -6.14 4.76
C ALA A 163 -14.17 -4.73 5.20
N THR A 164 -13.30 -3.74 4.97
CA THR A 164 -13.58 -2.36 5.36
C THR A 164 -14.49 -1.62 4.39
N MET A 165 -14.65 -2.16 3.17
CA MET A 165 -15.41 -1.50 2.11
C MET A 165 -16.90 -1.86 2.11
N ARG A 166 -17.34 -2.71 3.01
CA ARG A 166 -18.75 -3.12 3.11
C ARG A 166 -19.61 -2.12 3.85
#